data_4c38a8cc598a251da6319874d87a5fc1
#
_entry.id   4c38a8cc598a251da6319874d87a5fc1
#
_cell.length_a   1.000
_cell.length_b   1.000
_cell.length_c   1.000
_cell.angle_alpha   90.00
_cell.angle_beta   90.00
_cell.angle_gamma   90.00
#
_symmetry.space_group_name_H-M   'P 1'
#
loop_
_entity.id
_entity.type
_entity.pdbx_description
1 polymer ?
#
loop_
_entity_poly.entity_id
_entity_poly.type
_entity_poly.pdbx_seq_one_letter_code
_entity_poly.pdbx_strand_id
1 'polypeptide(L)'
;MINLYIKKILKKIVIFMILFSSSDMILRAFSLMELAEIALNNNSEILSAINSYQASILSSKSMDGTFSPQLSFSSSSQISKDYTWKNCPDYLSSSISYVQTLPGGSSISISGGASVNAETIYEELYLNQKPNVSISLQQSLMPFWIQGKSKDPNIENFYQQEQYYYHELLNTKKSTLLNVAQNFVYILIYKKQIQISQNLLKLLDEQIAATKQLKLSGASSQSKITELLNSKWTSQQDLLSVQTNLESTLQNLKILCNHDIDISDIAYHDSFSQFTDEFCNLIQEVTERISDPIEKNFQLQIEMLNNKKIINKQKYAPEISISAQPSWSMGIKKENEWKNAWKEMSEPSNWSFSVGINLSPFISASRKQNIKQYELDYESIRNSYNNYILKKEMSKKQYKKLFELYTKQLEEIKKIYENQQIELLDVQEQYELGVISKLDYDSLRIRIENCNLNLQINELYVCLYELLQKVGL
;
A
#
# COMPACT_ATOMS: atom_id res chain seq x y z
N MET A 1 24.28 -6.29 10.83
CA MET A 1 23.70 -5.00 11.28
C MET A 1 22.18 -5.02 11.43
N ILE A 2 21.44 -5.67 10.55
CA ILE A 2 19.95 -5.75 10.56
C ILE A 2 19.39 -6.41 11.83
N ASN A 3 20.03 -7.47 12.34
CA ASN A 3 19.57 -8.16 13.57
C ASN A 3 19.68 -7.33 14.86
N LEU A 4 20.57 -6.33 14.90
CA LEU A 4 20.69 -5.43 16.06
C LEU A 4 19.60 -4.35 16.06
N TYR A 5 19.17 -3.94 14.85
CA TYR A 5 18.11 -2.93 14.67
C TYR A 5 16.74 -3.51 15.03
N ILE A 6 16.47 -4.73 14.58
CA ILE A 6 15.22 -5.46 14.90
C ILE A 6 15.11 -5.73 16.41
N LYS A 7 16.21 -6.12 17.08
CA LYS A 7 16.21 -6.29 18.54
C LYS A 7 16.01 -4.97 19.30
N LYS A 8 16.49 -3.84 18.79
CA LYS A 8 16.26 -2.52 19.41
C LYS A 8 14.82 -2.06 19.26
N ILE A 9 14.18 -2.33 18.12
CA ILE A 9 12.77 -2.04 17.87
C ILE A 9 11.87 -2.94 18.71
N LEU A 10 12.13 -4.25 18.74
CA LEU A 10 11.40 -5.20 19.60
C LEU A 10 11.52 -4.84 21.09
N LYS A 11 12.70 -4.41 21.56
CA LYS A 11 12.88 -3.99 22.95
C LYS A 11 12.11 -2.71 23.29
N LYS A 12 12.02 -1.75 22.36
CA LYS A 12 11.19 -0.56 22.53
C LYS A 12 9.68 -0.90 22.54
N ILE A 13 9.25 -1.80 21.68
CA ILE A 13 7.84 -2.28 21.62
C ILE A 13 7.46 -3.03 22.90
N VAL A 14 8.33 -3.88 23.43
CA VAL A 14 8.07 -4.63 24.67
C VAL A 14 8.05 -3.71 25.89
N ILE A 15 8.93 -2.72 25.98
CA ILE A 15 8.93 -1.71 27.06
C ILE A 15 7.66 -0.85 26.97
N PHE A 16 7.19 -0.51 25.77
CA PHE A 16 5.96 0.22 25.54
C PHE A 16 4.72 -0.60 25.93
N MET A 17 4.67 -1.90 25.60
CA MET A 17 3.58 -2.79 26.04
C MET A 17 3.51 -2.98 27.55
N ILE A 18 4.65 -3.00 28.26
CA ILE A 18 4.68 -3.16 29.73
C ILE A 18 4.25 -1.87 30.44
N LEU A 19 4.49 -0.71 29.86
CA LEU A 19 4.03 0.58 30.40
C LEU A 19 2.52 0.81 30.21
N PHE A 20 1.90 0.14 29.24
CA PHE A 20 0.45 0.25 28.95
C PHE A 20 -0.43 -0.73 29.74
N SER A 21 0.15 -1.73 30.41
CA SER A 21 -0.64 -2.77 31.12
C SER A 21 -0.95 -2.46 32.59
N SER A 22 -0.56 -1.30 33.07
CA SER A 22 -0.80 -0.96 34.48
C SER A 22 -0.96 0.54 34.69
N SER A 23 -2.10 1.08 34.28
CA SER A 23 -2.65 2.27 34.94
C SER A 23 -4.07 2.55 34.48
N ASP A 24 -4.98 2.52 35.42
CA ASP A 24 -6.24 3.26 35.51
C ASP A 24 -6.81 3.81 34.21
N MET A 25 -8.00 3.31 33.83
CA MET A 25 -8.92 3.98 32.90
C MET A 25 -9.27 5.39 33.45
N ILE A 26 -8.30 6.28 33.48
CA ILE A 26 -8.57 7.71 33.45
C ILE A 26 -9.05 7.96 32.03
N LEU A 27 -10.22 8.51 31.87
CA LEU A 27 -10.78 9.08 30.63
C LEU A 27 -9.72 10.03 30.00
N ARG A 28 -8.79 9.46 29.27
CA ARG A 28 -7.71 10.20 28.62
C ARG A 28 -8.22 10.54 27.23
N ALA A 29 -8.60 11.80 27.05
CA ALA A 29 -8.99 12.27 25.74
C ALA A 29 -7.80 12.16 24.78
N PHE A 30 -7.99 11.51 23.63
CA PHE A 30 -6.96 11.29 22.61
C PHE A 30 -6.61 12.61 21.92
N SER A 31 -5.33 12.90 21.86
CA SER A 31 -4.78 13.96 21.01
C SER A 31 -4.66 13.49 19.54
N LEU A 32 -4.50 14.43 18.61
CA LEU A 32 -4.25 14.09 17.20
C LEU A 32 -3.01 13.20 17.03
N MET A 33 -1.95 13.44 17.80
CA MET A 33 -0.70 12.67 17.73
C MET A 33 -0.91 11.22 18.21
N GLU A 34 -1.64 11.03 19.31
CA GLU A 34 -1.96 9.68 19.80
C GLU A 34 -2.82 8.90 18.81
N LEU A 35 -3.81 9.55 18.18
CA LEU A 35 -4.62 8.92 17.13
C LEU A 35 -3.78 8.57 15.88
N ALA A 36 -2.83 9.42 15.52
CA ALA A 36 -1.89 9.15 14.44
C ALA A 36 -1.01 7.92 14.73
N GLU A 37 -0.49 7.81 15.96
CA GLU A 37 0.30 6.64 16.38
C GLU A 37 -0.54 5.35 16.40
N ILE A 38 -1.78 5.41 16.90
CA ILE A 38 -2.71 4.28 16.89
C ILE A 38 -2.99 3.85 15.45
N ALA A 39 -3.26 4.79 14.55
CA ALA A 39 -3.50 4.49 13.14
C ALA A 39 -2.27 3.88 12.46
N LEU A 40 -1.06 4.40 12.69
CA LEU A 40 0.18 3.84 12.14
C LEU A 40 0.42 2.39 12.57
N ASN A 41 0.00 2.01 13.78
CA ASN A 41 0.23 0.68 14.32
C ASN A 41 -0.89 -0.32 13.97
N ASN A 42 -2.13 0.13 13.87
CA ASN A 42 -3.29 -0.75 13.83
C ASN A 42 -4.04 -0.71 12.49
N ASN A 43 -3.80 0.28 11.64
CA ASN A 43 -4.53 0.42 10.37
C ASN A 43 -4.30 -0.79 9.46
N SER A 44 -5.38 -1.40 8.98
CA SER A 44 -5.34 -2.62 8.16
C SER A 44 -4.66 -2.41 6.80
N GLU A 45 -4.80 -1.23 6.20
CA GLU A 45 -4.14 -0.92 4.92
C GLU A 45 -2.62 -0.80 5.10
N ILE A 46 -2.16 -0.16 6.19
CA ILE A 46 -0.73 -0.09 6.52
C ILE A 46 -0.17 -1.48 6.80
N LEU A 47 -0.86 -2.31 7.58
CA LEU A 47 -0.45 -3.69 7.85
C LEU A 47 -0.37 -4.53 6.56
N SER A 48 -1.34 -4.36 5.67
CA SER A 48 -1.32 -5.00 4.34
C SER A 48 -0.14 -4.53 3.49
N ALA A 49 0.15 -3.24 3.48
CA ALA A 49 1.30 -2.68 2.76
C ALA A 49 2.64 -3.17 3.34
N ILE A 50 2.75 -3.31 4.67
CA ILE A 50 3.92 -3.90 5.34
C ILE A 50 4.11 -5.35 4.88
N ASN A 51 3.03 -6.15 4.86
CA ASN A 51 3.10 -7.53 4.42
C ASN A 51 3.51 -7.64 2.93
N SER A 52 2.99 -6.77 2.07
CA SER A 52 3.35 -6.71 0.66
C SER A 52 4.83 -6.34 0.46
N TYR A 53 5.33 -5.39 1.25
CA TYR A 53 6.74 -5.02 1.23
C TYR A 53 7.63 -6.17 1.73
N GLN A 54 7.26 -6.85 2.83
CA GLN A 54 7.98 -8.02 3.32
C GLN A 54 7.98 -9.17 2.31
N ALA A 55 6.86 -9.43 1.66
CA ALA A 55 6.76 -10.42 0.59
C ALA A 55 7.68 -10.08 -0.58
N SER A 56 7.81 -8.80 -0.96
CA SER A 56 8.73 -8.37 -2.02
C SER A 56 10.20 -8.57 -1.63
N ILE A 57 10.58 -8.32 -0.37
CA ILE A 57 11.92 -8.60 0.15
C ILE A 57 12.23 -10.11 0.09
N LEU A 58 11.27 -10.96 0.46
CA LEU A 58 11.45 -12.41 0.35
C LEU A 58 11.56 -12.86 -1.11
N SER A 59 10.79 -12.24 -1.99
CA SER A 59 10.86 -12.49 -3.44
C SER A 59 12.22 -12.07 -4.02
N SER A 60 12.74 -10.89 -3.64
CA SER A 60 14.08 -10.44 -4.09
C SER A 60 15.19 -11.38 -3.59
N LYS A 61 15.11 -11.85 -2.34
CA LYS A 61 16.04 -12.85 -1.79
C LYS A 61 15.93 -14.22 -2.47
N SER A 62 14.72 -14.62 -2.90
CA SER A 62 14.53 -15.90 -3.60
C SER A 62 15.17 -15.89 -4.98
N MET A 63 15.43 -14.73 -5.58
CA MET A 63 16.15 -14.59 -6.85
C MET A 63 17.61 -15.03 -6.75
N ASP A 64 18.26 -14.85 -5.59
CA ASP A 64 19.59 -15.40 -5.36
C ASP A 64 19.56 -16.93 -5.55
N GLY A 65 18.43 -17.57 -5.21
CA GLY A 65 18.17 -18.97 -5.44
C GLY A 65 18.03 -19.37 -6.93
N THR A 66 17.62 -18.46 -7.81
CA THR A 66 17.50 -18.72 -9.26
C THR A 66 18.85 -18.95 -9.91
N PHE A 67 19.90 -18.30 -9.40
CA PHE A 67 21.29 -18.52 -9.83
C PHE A 67 22.01 -19.56 -9.00
N SER A 68 21.35 -20.10 -7.97
CA SER A 68 21.89 -21.21 -7.19
C SER A 68 21.81 -22.49 -8.00
N PRO A 69 22.80 -23.39 -7.82
CA PRO A 69 22.78 -24.68 -8.47
C PRO A 69 21.54 -25.49 -8.06
N GLN A 70 20.85 -26.01 -9.06
CA GLN A 70 19.71 -26.90 -8.87
C GLN A 70 20.13 -28.35 -9.10
N LEU A 71 19.96 -29.18 -8.09
CA LEU A 71 20.17 -30.62 -8.19
C LEU A 71 18.81 -31.29 -8.26
N SER A 72 18.58 -32.06 -9.32
CA SER A 72 17.37 -32.86 -9.44
C SER A 72 17.71 -34.34 -9.62
N PHE A 73 16.91 -35.18 -9.01
CA PHE A 73 16.93 -36.62 -9.20
C PHE A 73 15.62 -37.06 -9.83
N SER A 74 15.71 -37.80 -10.90
CA SER A 74 14.54 -38.41 -11.54
C SER A 74 14.77 -39.89 -11.75
N SER A 75 13.74 -40.70 -11.50
CA SER A 75 13.73 -42.13 -11.80
C SER A 75 12.41 -42.46 -12.47
N SER A 76 12.48 -43.18 -13.56
CA SER A 76 11.31 -43.66 -14.30
C SER A 76 11.45 -45.11 -14.63
N SER A 77 10.36 -45.87 -14.54
CA SER A 77 10.28 -47.28 -14.94
C SER A 77 9.11 -47.47 -15.89
N GLN A 78 9.30 -48.30 -16.89
CA GLN A 78 8.26 -48.68 -17.81
C GLN A 78 8.09 -50.21 -17.74
N ILE A 79 6.86 -50.67 -17.59
CA ILE A 79 6.46 -52.06 -17.54
C ILE A 79 5.47 -52.26 -18.67
N SER A 80 5.75 -53.22 -19.58
CA SER A 80 4.82 -53.55 -20.68
C SER A 80 3.67 -54.43 -20.21
N LYS A 81 2.56 -54.40 -20.96
CA LYS A 81 1.31 -55.08 -20.63
C LYS A 81 1.40 -56.61 -20.59
N ASP A 82 2.41 -57.21 -21.29
CA ASP A 82 2.59 -58.64 -21.40
C ASP A 82 3.53 -59.22 -20.35
N TYR A 83 3.86 -58.41 -19.33
CA TYR A 83 4.88 -58.73 -18.34
C TYR A 83 4.32 -59.54 -17.17
N THR A 84 4.88 -60.71 -16.92
CA THR A 84 4.64 -61.43 -15.68
C THR A 84 5.62 -60.95 -14.62
N TRP A 85 5.16 -60.72 -13.42
CA TRP A 85 5.90 -60.16 -12.26
C TRP A 85 7.22 -60.87 -11.87
N LYS A 86 7.63 -61.86 -12.63
CA LYS A 86 8.88 -62.61 -12.38
C LYS A 86 10.13 -61.98 -13.01
N ASN A 87 9.96 -60.94 -13.83
CA ASN A 87 11.05 -60.35 -14.61
C ASN A 87 11.22 -58.85 -14.28
N CYS A 88 12.41 -58.31 -14.50
CA CYS A 88 12.71 -56.88 -14.29
C CYS A 88 11.83 -55.95 -15.18
N PRO A 89 11.59 -54.70 -14.82
CA PRO A 89 10.90 -53.77 -15.70
C PRO A 89 11.60 -53.65 -17.05
N ASP A 90 10.83 -53.54 -18.15
CA ASP A 90 11.37 -53.43 -19.50
C ASP A 90 12.37 -52.29 -19.65
N TYR A 91 12.12 -51.23 -18.91
CA TYR A 91 12.97 -50.06 -18.90
C TYR A 91 12.99 -49.43 -17.50
N LEU A 92 14.18 -49.20 -16.98
CA LEU A 92 14.42 -48.43 -15.76
C LEU A 92 15.45 -47.37 -16.09
N SER A 93 15.15 -46.12 -15.84
CA SER A 93 16.13 -45.06 -15.94
C SER A 93 16.17 -44.24 -14.67
N SER A 94 17.37 -43.89 -14.27
CA SER A 94 17.60 -42.96 -13.16
C SER A 94 18.62 -41.93 -13.60
N SER A 95 18.34 -40.65 -13.30
CA SER A 95 19.25 -39.55 -13.64
C SER A 95 19.37 -38.56 -12.51
N ILE A 96 20.55 -38.01 -12.37
CA ILE A 96 20.86 -36.85 -11.52
C ILE A 96 21.24 -35.74 -12.47
N SER A 97 20.63 -34.59 -12.34
CA SER A 97 21.01 -33.41 -13.11
C SER A 97 21.33 -32.23 -12.20
N TYR A 98 22.39 -31.56 -12.54
CA TYR A 98 22.83 -30.30 -11.97
C TYR A 98 22.63 -29.22 -13.04
N VAL A 99 21.86 -28.17 -12.72
CA VAL A 99 21.62 -27.04 -13.61
C VAL A 99 21.95 -25.77 -12.86
N GLN A 100 22.75 -24.93 -13.47
CA GLN A 100 23.05 -23.59 -12.95
C GLN A 100 22.78 -22.57 -14.04
N THR A 101 21.85 -21.65 -13.74
CA THR A 101 21.63 -20.47 -14.57
C THR A 101 22.63 -19.40 -14.18
N LEU A 102 23.23 -18.75 -15.16
CA LEU A 102 24.16 -17.65 -14.99
C LEU A 102 23.52 -16.34 -15.44
N PRO A 103 23.92 -15.18 -14.86
CA PRO A 103 23.46 -13.89 -15.34
C PRO A 103 23.69 -13.73 -16.86
N GLY A 104 22.72 -13.16 -17.55
CA GLY A 104 22.83 -12.92 -18.98
C GLY A 104 22.23 -13.99 -19.88
N GLY A 105 21.45 -14.92 -19.34
CA GLY A 105 20.77 -15.96 -20.11
C GLY A 105 21.68 -17.11 -20.52
N SER A 106 22.80 -17.30 -19.83
CA SER A 106 23.64 -18.47 -19.94
C SER A 106 23.15 -19.54 -18.97
N SER A 107 23.29 -20.81 -19.35
CA SER A 107 23.08 -21.94 -18.43
C SER A 107 24.12 -23.03 -18.62
N ILE A 108 24.54 -23.62 -17.53
CA ILE A 108 25.39 -24.80 -17.51
C ILE A 108 24.54 -25.90 -16.96
N SER A 109 24.49 -27.05 -17.68
CA SER A 109 23.87 -28.24 -17.15
C SER A 109 24.83 -29.45 -17.23
N ILE A 110 24.85 -30.21 -16.15
CA ILE A 110 25.60 -31.47 -16.07
C ILE A 110 24.57 -32.50 -15.65
N SER A 111 24.41 -33.56 -16.46
CA SER A 111 23.53 -34.64 -16.09
C SER A 111 24.27 -35.96 -16.20
N GLY A 112 24.01 -36.84 -15.26
CA GLY A 112 24.50 -38.22 -15.25
C GLY A 112 23.35 -39.16 -14.96
N GLY A 113 23.27 -40.24 -15.70
CA GLY A 113 22.21 -41.21 -15.49
C GLY A 113 22.60 -42.60 -15.97
N ALA A 114 21.78 -43.57 -15.62
CA ALA A 114 21.88 -44.90 -16.12
C ALA A 114 20.50 -45.39 -16.54
N SER A 115 20.45 -46.07 -17.67
CA SER A 115 19.24 -46.78 -18.11
C SER A 115 19.53 -48.25 -18.25
N VAL A 116 18.58 -49.07 -17.84
CA VAL A 116 18.62 -50.50 -17.97
C VAL A 116 17.45 -50.94 -18.84
N ASN A 117 17.74 -51.60 -19.93
CA ASN A 117 16.74 -52.25 -20.79
C ASN A 117 16.83 -53.76 -20.62
N ALA A 118 15.70 -54.39 -20.42
CA ALA A 118 15.59 -55.82 -20.43
C ALA A 118 15.14 -56.27 -21.83
N GLU A 119 15.95 -57.09 -22.48
CA GLU A 119 15.62 -57.68 -23.77
C GLU A 119 15.68 -59.20 -23.64
N THR A 120 14.66 -59.91 -24.12
CA THR A 120 14.66 -61.38 -24.17
C THR A 120 15.10 -61.82 -25.57
N ILE A 121 16.25 -62.35 -25.67
CA ILE A 121 16.80 -62.92 -26.91
C ILE A 121 17.00 -64.40 -26.70
N TYR A 122 16.36 -65.22 -27.51
CA TYR A 122 16.45 -66.72 -27.43
C TYR A 122 16.16 -67.29 -26.03
N GLU A 123 15.07 -66.84 -25.39
CA GLU A 123 14.65 -67.30 -24.06
C GLU A 123 15.58 -66.85 -22.88
N GLU A 124 16.69 -66.19 -23.16
CA GLU A 124 17.58 -65.66 -22.14
C GLU A 124 17.32 -64.12 -21.96
N LEU A 125 17.30 -63.67 -20.71
CA LEU A 125 17.16 -62.26 -20.34
C LEU A 125 18.50 -61.56 -20.46
N TYR A 126 18.57 -60.54 -21.35
CA TYR A 126 19.74 -59.69 -21.49
C TYR A 126 19.44 -58.33 -20.87
N LEU A 127 20.22 -57.93 -19.88
CA LEU A 127 20.17 -56.59 -19.31
C LEU A 127 21.17 -55.67 -20.04
N ASN A 128 20.67 -54.70 -20.77
CA ASN A 128 21.50 -53.72 -21.45
C ASN A 128 21.55 -52.43 -20.60
N GLN A 129 22.70 -52.16 -20.00
CA GLN A 129 22.92 -50.96 -19.18
C GLN A 129 23.63 -49.90 -20.03
N LYS A 130 23.06 -48.68 -20.04
CA LYS A 130 23.62 -47.53 -20.75
C LYS A 130 23.77 -46.35 -19.77
N PRO A 131 24.90 -46.25 -19.07
CA PRO A 131 25.21 -45.04 -18.37
C PRO A 131 25.45 -43.90 -19.37
N ASN A 132 24.95 -42.72 -19.02
CA ASN A 132 25.17 -41.51 -19.81
C ASN A 132 25.60 -40.36 -18.89
N VAL A 133 26.51 -39.56 -19.39
CA VAL A 133 26.88 -38.31 -18.79
C VAL A 133 26.78 -37.24 -19.87
N SER A 134 26.19 -36.10 -19.58
CA SER A 134 26.15 -34.97 -20.51
C SER A 134 26.55 -33.71 -19.81
N ILE A 135 27.31 -32.87 -20.49
CA ILE A 135 27.65 -31.52 -20.10
C ILE A 135 27.16 -30.59 -21.19
N SER A 136 26.33 -29.62 -20.88
CA SER A 136 25.91 -28.66 -21.87
C SER A 136 26.06 -27.22 -21.36
N LEU A 137 26.46 -26.32 -22.25
CA LEU A 137 26.51 -24.89 -22.07
C LEU A 137 25.56 -24.25 -23.08
N GLN A 138 24.64 -23.43 -22.61
CA GLN A 138 23.72 -22.70 -23.46
C GLN A 138 23.91 -21.20 -23.23
N GLN A 139 23.98 -20.44 -24.30
CA GLN A 139 24.18 -19.00 -24.27
C GLN A 139 23.27 -18.29 -25.26
N SER A 140 22.51 -17.29 -24.80
CA SER A 140 21.78 -16.38 -25.67
C SER A 140 22.75 -15.48 -26.44
N LEU A 141 22.50 -15.27 -27.73
CA LEU A 141 23.29 -14.36 -28.58
C LEU A 141 22.98 -12.89 -28.37
N MET A 142 21.93 -12.58 -27.61
CA MET A 142 21.59 -11.20 -27.22
C MET A 142 21.55 -11.03 -25.69
N PRO A 143 22.67 -11.19 -25.00
CA PRO A 143 22.72 -10.97 -23.56
C PRO A 143 22.45 -9.49 -23.24
N PHE A 144 22.08 -9.20 -21.98
CA PHE A 144 21.69 -7.86 -21.55
C PHE A 144 22.80 -6.81 -21.73
N TRP A 145 24.08 -7.21 -21.64
CA TRP A 145 25.21 -6.30 -21.86
C TRP A 145 25.34 -5.80 -23.30
N ILE A 146 24.98 -6.61 -24.31
CA ILE A 146 24.88 -6.17 -25.70
C ILE A 146 23.75 -5.16 -25.88
N GLN A 147 22.71 -5.23 -25.02
CA GLN A 147 21.58 -4.30 -25.02
C GLN A 147 21.83 -3.05 -24.17
N GLY A 148 23.07 -2.83 -23.72
CA GLY A 148 23.47 -1.62 -22.99
C GLY A 148 23.14 -1.65 -21.48
N LYS A 149 22.80 -2.80 -20.91
CA LYS A 149 22.58 -2.96 -19.46
C LYS A 149 23.83 -3.48 -18.78
N SER A 150 24.18 -2.88 -17.65
CA SER A 150 25.30 -3.30 -16.79
C SER A 150 24.94 -4.41 -15.81
N LYS A 151 23.64 -4.52 -15.45
CA LYS A 151 23.10 -5.51 -14.53
C LYS A 151 22.07 -6.39 -15.21
N ASP A 152 21.87 -7.59 -14.68
CA ASP A 152 20.84 -8.49 -15.19
C ASP A 152 19.44 -7.88 -14.95
N PRO A 153 18.63 -7.68 -16.01
CA PRO A 153 17.31 -7.06 -15.90
C PRO A 153 16.33 -7.85 -15.03
N ASN A 154 16.51 -9.17 -14.88
CA ASN A 154 15.67 -9.98 -14.00
C ASN A 154 15.96 -9.62 -12.54
N ILE A 155 17.24 -9.57 -12.16
CA ILE A 155 17.66 -9.17 -10.81
C ILE A 155 17.23 -7.74 -10.53
N GLU A 156 17.47 -6.82 -11.48
CA GLU A 156 17.11 -5.42 -11.35
C GLU A 156 15.61 -5.22 -11.13
N ASN A 157 14.75 -5.98 -11.83
CA ASN A 157 13.30 -5.94 -11.65
C ASN A 157 12.86 -6.30 -10.22
N PHE A 158 13.49 -7.28 -9.58
CA PHE A 158 13.13 -7.65 -8.20
C PHE A 158 13.49 -6.57 -7.20
N TYR A 159 14.66 -5.95 -7.35
CA TYR A 159 15.04 -4.80 -6.52
C TYR A 159 14.14 -3.58 -6.76
N GLN A 160 13.76 -3.33 -8.01
CA GLN A 160 12.82 -2.25 -8.34
C GLN A 160 11.41 -2.54 -7.79
N GLN A 161 10.98 -3.80 -7.79
CA GLN A 161 9.72 -4.20 -7.20
C GLN A 161 9.73 -4.05 -5.67
N GLU A 162 10.85 -4.37 -5.01
CA GLU A 162 11.03 -4.13 -3.57
C GLU A 162 10.93 -2.62 -3.26
N GLN A 163 11.61 -1.77 -4.04
CA GLN A 163 11.52 -0.31 -3.90
C GLN A 163 10.10 0.21 -4.18
N TYR A 164 9.40 -0.35 -5.16
CA TYR A 164 8.03 0.01 -5.46
C TYR A 164 7.10 -0.22 -4.26
N TYR A 165 7.13 -1.40 -3.65
CA TYR A 165 6.31 -1.69 -2.47
C TYR A 165 6.72 -0.89 -1.24
N TYR A 166 8.01 -0.57 -1.12
CA TYR A 166 8.48 0.34 -0.08
C TYR A 166 7.87 1.74 -0.22
N HIS A 167 7.90 2.32 -1.42
CA HIS A 167 7.29 3.63 -1.67
C HIS A 167 5.75 3.59 -1.53
N GLU A 168 5.12 2.46 -1.88
CA GLU A 168 3.68 2.26 -1.66
C GLU A 168 3.35 2.25 -0.17
N LEU A 169 4.14 1.58 0.65
CA LEU A 169 4.01 1.62 2.10
C LEU A 169 4.14 3.04 2.66
N LEU A 170 5.12 3.81 2.21
CA LEU A 170 5.30 5.20 2.64
C LEU A 170 4.10 6.08 2.25
N ASN A 171 3.59 5.89 1.03
CA ASN A 171 2.40 6.60 0.56
C ASN A 171 1.15 6.22 1.36
N THR A 172 0.94 4.94 1.65
CA THR A 172 -0.18 4.46 2.48
C THR A 172 -0.12 5.06 3.88
N LYS A 173 1.04 5.10 4.51
CA LYS A 173 1.23 5.76 5.80
C LYS A 173 0.91 7.25 5.74
N LYS A 174 1.41 7.96 4.71
CA LYS A 174 1.14 9.39 4.50
C LYS A 174 -0.35 9.66 4.34
N SER A 175 -1.03 8.91 3.45
CA SER A 175 -2.47 9.09 3.20
C SER A 175 -3.31 8.78 4.44
N THR A 176 -2.98 7.73 5.18
CA THR A 176 -3.67 7.38 6.43
C THR A 176 -3.53 8.50 7.47
N LEU A 177 -2.32 9.03 7.67
CA LEU A 177 -2.11 10.15 8.60
C LEU A 177 -2.91 11.40 8.21
N LEU A 178 -2.91 11.76 6.91
CA LEU A 178 -3.70 12.89 6.43
C LEU A 178 -5.20 12.69 6.64
N ASN A 179 -5.71 11.48 6.39
CA ASN A 179 -7.10 11.15 6.63
C ASN A 179 -7.46 11.20 8.13
N VAL A 180 -6.57 10.75 9.01
CA VAL A 180 -6.75 10.89 10.47
C VAL A 180 -6.85 12.36 10.86
N ALA A 181 -5.93 13.21 10.37
CA ALA A 181 -5.95 14.64 10.68
C ALA A 181 -7.23 15.32 10.16
N GLN A 182 -7.65 15.02 8.95
CA GLN A 182 -8.89 15.57 8.38
C GLN A 182 -10.12 15.16 9.18
N ASN A 183 -10.28 13.87 9.50
CA ASN A 183 -11.42 13.39 10.28
C ASN A 183 -11.41 13.97 11.70
N PHE A 184 -10.26 14.08 12.34
CA PHE A 184 -10.11 14.72 13.65
C PHE A 184 -10.59 16.16 13.64
N VAL A 185 -10.13 16.97 12.68
CA VAL A 185 -10.55 18.37 12.54
C VAL A 185 -12.04 18.48 12.26
N TYR A 186 -12.59 17.66 11.35
CA TYR A 186 -14.02 17.66 11.07
C TYR A 186 -14.88 17.29 12.28
N ILE A 187 -14.46 16.33 13.11
CA ILE A 187 -15.15 16.00 14.36
C ILE A 187 -15.21 17.23 15.28
N LEU A 188 -14.10 17.96 15.43
CA LEU A 188 -14.07 19.18 16.23
C LEU A 188 -15.01 20.27 15.66
N ILE A 189 -15.03 20.45 14.35
CA ILE A 189 -15.93 21.38 13.67
C ILE A 189 -17.38 21.01 13.91
N TYR A 190 -17.77 19.75 13.71
CA TYR A 190 -19.14 19.29 13.91
C TYR A 190 -19.57 19.40 15.37
N LYS A 191 -18.69 19.14 16.34
CA LYS A 191 -18.99 19.41 17.77
C LYS A 191 -19.38 20.85 18.01
N LYS A 192 -18.66 21.81 17.42
CA LYS A 192 -18.96 23.25 17.54
C LYS A 192 -20.24 23.64 16.80
N GLN A 193 -20.48 23.09 15.62
CA GLN A 193 -21.72 23.30 14.87
C GLN A 193 -22.95 22.79 15.62
N ILE A 194 -22.83 21.64 16.30
CA ILE A 194 -23.90 21.12 17.17
C ILE A 194 -24.19 22.11 18.31
N GLN A 195 -23.16 22.68 18.95
CA GLN A 195 -23.36 23.70 20.00
C GLN A 195 -24.07 24.94 19.45
N ILE A 196 -23.68 25.46 18.28
CA ILE A 196 -24.34 26.57 17.62
C ILE A 196 -25.82 26.25 17.36
N SER A 197 -26.13 25.08 16.82
CA SER A 197 -27.51 24.66 16.53
C SER A 197 -28.33 24.49 17.81
N GLN A 198 -27.76 23.97 18.88
CA GLN A 198 -28.42 23.84 20.18
C GLN A 198 -28.71 25.20 20.80
N ASN A 199 -27.75 26.13 20.74
CA ASN A 199 -27.94 27.55 21.20
C ASN A 199 -29.05 28.23 20.42
N LEU A 200 -29.10 28.04 19.08
CA LEU A 200 -30.16 28.58 18.24
C LEU A 200 -31.54 28.03 18.58
N LEU A 201 -31.64 26.70 18.79
CA LEU A 201 -32.89 26.04 19.15
C LEU A 201 -33.40 26.56 20.51
N LYS A 202 -32.51 26.73 21.51
CA LYS A 202 -32.86 27.28 22.80
C LYS A 202 -33.42 28.72 22.66
N LEU A 203 -32.75 29.56 21.86
CA LEU A 203 -33.24 30.94 21.60
C LEU A 203 -34.61 30.95 20.92
N LEU A 204 -34.83 30.08 19.92
CA LEU A 204 -36.10 29.95 19.22
C LEU A 204 -37.23 29.49 20.18
N ASP A 205 -36.94 28.59 21.13
CA ASP A 205 -37.92 28.16 22.15
C ASP A 205 -38.31 29.31 23.06
N GLU A 206 -37.36 30.11 23.49
CA GLU A 206 -37.59 31.30 24.32
C GLU A 206 -38.43 32.34 23.55
N GLN A 207 -38.10 32.61 22.28
CA GLN A 207 -38.85 33.51 21.40
C GLN A 207 -40.28 33.03 21.16
N ILE A 208 -40.48 31.73 20.93
CA ILE A 208 -41.82 31.14 20.76
C ILE A 208 -42.65 31.31 22.04
N ALA A 209 -42.06 31.07 23.21
CA ALA A 209 -42.72 31.24 24.50
C ALA A 209 -43.14 32.69 24.73
N ALA A 210 -42.24 33.66 24.53
CA ALA A 210 -42.52 35.07 24.62
C ALA A 210 -43.61 35.54 23.62
N THR A 211 -43.51 35.08 22.36
CA THR A 211 -44.50 35.45 21.33
C THR A 211 -45.88 34.86 21.63
N LYS A 212 -46.00 33.68 22.23
CA LYS A 212 -47.26 33.11 22.70
C LYS A 212 -47.88 33.97 23.81
N GLN A 213 -47.10 34.48 24.76
CA GLN A 213 -47.58 35.39 25.81
C GLN A 213 -48.07 36.74 25.19
N LEU A 214 -47.32 37.32 24.26
CA LEU A 214 -47.72 38.51 23.54
C LEU A 214 -48.99 38.31 22.70
N LYS A 215 -49.23 37.12 22.17
CA LYS A 215 -50.50 36.83 21.50
C LYS A 215 -51.70 36.84 22.47
N LEU A 216 -51.53 36.33 23.69
CA LEU A 216 -52.59 36.33 24.70
C LEU A 216 -52.99 37.77 25.08
N SER A 217 -52.05 38.71 25.03
CA SER A 217 -52.29 40.16 25.21
C SER A 217 -52.75 40.91 23.94
N GLY A 218 -52.89 40.20 22.80
CA GLY A 218 -53.25 40.80 21.52
C GLY A 218 -52.11 41.52 20.79
N ALA A 219 -50.89 41.47 21.32
CA ALA A 219 -49.74 42.20 20.78
C ALA A 219 -48.94 41.41 19.71
N SER A 220 -49.32 40.14 19.41
CA SER A 220 -48.67 39.34 18.37
C SER A 220 -49.66 38.48 17.58
N SER A 221 -49.28 38.07 16.34
CA SER A 221 -50.12 37.31 15.44
C SER A 221 -49.80 35.82 15.49
N GLN A 222 -50.77 34.96 15.09
CA GLN A 222 -50.57 33.55 14.91
C GLN A 222 -49.53 33.25 13.82
N SER A 223 -49.47 34.09 12.77
CA SER A 223 -48.49 33.97 11.69
C SER A 223 -47.05 34.04 12.20
N LYS A 224 -46.77 34.92 13.16
CA LYS A 224 -45.42 35.04 13.75
C LYS A 224 -45.00 33.82 14.53
N ILE A 225 -45.94 33.18 15.26
CA ILE A 225 -45.68 31.89 15.95
C ILE A 225 -45.39 30.80 14.94
N THR A 226 -46.14 30.75 13.85
CA THR A 226 -45.95 29.72 12.79
C THR A 226 -44.59 29.91 12.09
N GLU A 227 -44.17 31.14 11.84
CA GLU A 227 -42.84 31.49 11.30
C GLU A 227 -41.72 30.98 12.21
N LEU A 228 -41.79 31.24 13.51
CA LEU A 228 -40.81 30.78 14.49
C LEU A 228 -40.79 29.25 14.64
N LEU A 229 -41.96 28.63 14.58
CA LEU A 229 -42.03 27.13 14.58
C LEU A 229 -41.38 26.53 13.32
N ASN A 230 -41.62 27.12 12.15
CA ASN A 230 -40.98 26.68 10.92
C ASN A 230 -39.44 26.84 11.02
N SER A 231 -38.96 27.96 11.53
CA SER A 231 -37.53 28.21 11.76
C SER A 231 -36.93 27.19 12.75
N LYS A 232 -37.67 26.85 13.82
CA LYS A 232 -37.27 25.78 14.76
C LYS A 232 -37.14 24.43 14.09
N TRP A 233 -38.13 24.04 13.28
CA TRP A 233 -38.08 22.75 12.58
C TRP A 233 -36.94 22.70 11.56
N THR A 234 -36.67 23.78 10.85
CA THR A 234 -35.50 23.87 9.96
C THR A 234 -34.19 23.71 10.73
N SER A 235 -34.04 24.41 11.86
CA SER A 235 -32.85 24.29 12.71
C SER A 235 -32.70 22.92 13.34
N GLN A 236 -33.80 22.21 13.66
CA GLN A 236 -33.76 20.82 14.11
C GLN A 236 -33.29 19.88 12.99
N GLN A 237 -33.72 20.09 11.74
CA GLN A 237 -33.28 19.34 10.60
C GLN A 237 -31.77 19.53 10.33
N ASP A 238 -31.30 20.77 10.44
CA ASP A 238 -29.88 21.11 10.31
C ASP A 238 -29.05 20.43 11.40
N LEU A 239 -29.53 20.44 12.66
CA LEU A 239 -28.88 19.74 13.77
C LEU A 239 -28.74 18.24 13.51
N LEU A 240 -29.80 17.58 13.04
CA LEU A 240 -29.76 16.16 12.70
C LEU A 240 -28.78 15.88 11.55
N SER A 241 -28.70 16.74 10.56
CA SER A 241 -27.72 16.63 9.47
C SER A 241 -26.29 16.70 10.00
N VAL A 242 -25.98 17.67 10.87
CA VAL A 242 -24.65 17.81 11.47
C VAL A 242 -24.31 16.61 12.37
N GLN A 243 -25.27 16.09 13.14
CA GLN A 243 -25.08 14.87 13.96
C GLN A 243 -24.79 13.64 13.09
N THR A 244 -25.48 13.50 11.95
CA THR A 244 -25.22 12.40 10.99
C THR A 244 -23.82 12.51 10.41
N ASN A 245 -23.38 13.72 10.07
CA ASN A 245 -22.01 13.94 9.54
C ASN A 245 -20.95 13.65 10.61
N LEU A 246 -21.20 14.04 11.86
CA LEU A 246 -20.32 13.72 12.98
C LEU A 246 -20.16 12.21 13.16
N GLU A 247 -21.29 11.47 13.20
CA GLU A 247 -21.28 10.03 13.36
C GLU A 247 -20.54 9.33 12.22
N SER A 248 -20.81 9.73 10.96
CA SER A 248 -20.10 9.20 9.79
C SER A 248 -18.58 9.44 9.87
N THR A 249 -18.19 10.64 10.28
CA THR A 249 -16.77 11.00 10.41
C THR A 249 -16.09 10.24 11.56
N LEU A 250 -16.80 10.03 12.66
CA LEU A 250 -16.32 9.23 13.77
C LEU A 250 -16.12 7.75 13.36
N GLN A 251 -17.07 7.19 12.61
CA GLN A 251 -16.92 5.83 12.06
C GLN A 251 -15.72 5.71 11.13
N ASN A 252 -15.49 6.70 10.27
CA ASN A 252 -14.29 6.73 9.43
C ASN A 252 -13.00 6.76 10.26
N LEU A 253 -12.97 7.56 11.33
CA LEU A 253 -11.82 7.60 12.23
C LEU A 253 -11.59 6.26 12.96
N LYS A 254 -12.67 5.60 13.44
CA LYS A 254 -12.61 4.26 14.03
C LYS A 254 -12.01 3.24 13.05
N ILE A 255 -12.43 3.28 11.79
CA ILE A 255 -11.89 2.40 10.74
C ILE A 255 -10.39 2.68 10.50
N LEU A 256 -10.00 3.95 10.41
CA LEU A 256 -8.61 4.35 10.19
C LEU A 256 -7.70 3.91 11.34
N CYS A 257 -8.15 4.06 12.57
CA CYS A 257 -7.41 3.67 13.77
C CYS A 257 -7.54 2.18 14.10
N ASN A 258 -8.51 1.47 13.50
CA ASN A 258 -8.92 0.12 13.89
C ASN A 258 -9.07 0.00 15.41
N HIS A 259 -9.69 1.01 16.01
CA HIS A 259 -9.89 1.16 17.46
C HIS A 259 -11.24 1.80 17.74
N ASP A 260 -11.88 1.39 18.83
CA ASP A 260 -13.15 2.00 19.24
C ASP A 260 -12.85 3.32 19.97
N ILE A 261 -13.38 4.42 19.44
CA ILE A 261 -13.11 5.79 19.88
C ILE A 261 -14.45 6.48 20.05
N ASP A 262 -14.75 6.98 21.23
CA ASP A 262 -15.95 7.77 21.45
C ASP A 262 -15.69 9.28 21.31
N ILE A 263 -16.76 10.04 21.08
CA ILE A 263 -16.69 11.50 20.92
C ILE A 263 -16.10 12.15 22.17
N SER A 264 -16.38 11.62 23.36
CA SER A 264 -15.84 12.07 24.64
C SER A 264 -14.34 11.93 24.76
N ASP A 265 -13.77 10.99 24.02
CA ASP A 265 -12.35 10.63 24.08
C ASP A 265 -11.47 11.53 23.19
N ILE A 266 -12.07 12.49 22.46
CA ILE A 266 -11.33 13.41 21.57
C ILE A 266 -11.08 14.72 22.29
N ALA A 267 -9.81 15.01 22.61
CA ALA A 267 -9.39 16.21 23.28
C ALA A 267 -9.36 17.40 22.31
N TYR A 268 -9.92 18.52 22.75
CA TYR A 268 -9.70 19.81 22.12
C TYR A 268 -8.52 20.51 22.79
N HIS A 269 -7.47 20.83 22.02
CA HIS A 269 -6.36 21.64 22.50
C HIS A 269 -6.44 23.06 21.93
N ASP A 270 -6.28 24.05 22.78
CA ASP A 270 -6.42 25.49 22.40
C ASP A 270 -5.31 25.99 21.44
N SER A 271 -4.22 25.24 21.24
CA SER A 271 -3.09 25.64 20.40
C SER A 271 -2.91 24.73 19.18
N PHE A 272 -3.84 24.78 18.25
CA PHE A 272 -3.84 23.93 17.06
C PHE A 272 -2.67 24.23 16.07
N SER A 273 -2.11 25.44 16.10
CA SER A 273 -0.95 25.81 15.26
C SER A 273 0.33 25.02 15.60
N GLN A 274 0.56 24.75 16.89
CA GLN A 274 1.71 23.91 17.32
C GLN A 274 1.57 22.47 16.81
N PHE A 275 0.36 21.92 16.82
CA PHE A 275 0.09 20.57 16.28
C PHE A 275 0.34 20.48 14.78
N THR A 276 0.08 21.54 14.02
CA THR A 276 0.30 21.52 12.57
C THR A 276 1.77 21.27 12.25
N ASP A 277 2.68 21.92 12.94
CA ASP A 277 4.12 21.76 12.72
C ASP A 277 4.64 20.39 13.23
N GLU A 278 4.20 19.95 14.41
CA GLU A 278 4.54 18.62 14.95
C GLU A 278 4.03 17.51 14.03
N PHE A 279 2.80 17.64 13.54
CA PHE A 279 2.20 16.66 12.63
C PHE A 279 2.86 16.66 11.25
N CYS A 280 3.27 17.82 10.72
CA CYS A 280 4.07 17.91 9.50
C CYS A 280 5.43 17.21 9.67
N ASN A 281 6.08 17.38 10.82
CA ASN A 281 7.33 16.71 11.14
C ASN A 281 7.15 15.18 11.23
N LEU A 282 6.07 14.70 11.85
CA LEU A 282 5.72 13.29 11.90
C LEU A 282 5.56 12.70 10.49
N ILE A 283 4.82 13.38 9.60
CA ILE A 283 4.65 12.92 8.22
C ILE A 283 5.99 12.88 7.49
N GLN A 284 6.83 13.88 7.64
CA GLN A 284 8.16 13.92 7.03
C GLN A 284 9.07 12.80 7.57
N GLU A 285 8.99 12.49 8.85
CA GLU A 285 9.74 11.39 9.45
C GLU A 285 9.26 10.04 8.93
N VAL A 286 7.95 9.82 8.89
CA VAL A 286 7.31 8.58 8.43
C VAL A 286 7.57 8.33 6.93
N THR A 287 7.65 9.39 6.13
CA THR A 287 7.97 9.31 4.68
C THR A 287 9.48 9.32 4.41
N GLU A 288 10.34 9.30 5.45
CA GLU A 288 11.78 9.39 5.32
C GLU A 288 12.24 10.61 4.48
N ARG A 289 11.48 11.70 4.54
CA ARG A 289 11.68 12.93 3.75
C ARG A 289 11.61 12.72 2.23
N ILE A 290 11.06 11.60 1.76
CA ILE A 290 10.76 11.42 0.35
C ILE A 290 9.58 12.32 0.00
N SER A 291 9.83 13.31 -0.85
CA SER A 291 8.82 14.33 -1.19
C SER A 291 7.59 13.75 -1.87
N ASP A 292 7.77 12.75 -2.73
CA ASP A 292 6.69 12.14 -3.51
C ASP A 292 6.95 10.65 -3.81
N PRO A 293 6.47 9.75 -2.93
CA PRO A 293 6.60 8.31 -3.16
C PRO A 293 5.87 7.82 -4.41
N ILE A 294 4.73 8.45 -4.79
CA ILE A 294 3.94 8.04 -5.96
C ILE A 294 4.69 8.35 -7.26
N GLU A 295 5.30 9.53 -7.35
CA GLU A 295 6.12 9.90 -8.52
C GLU A 295 7.29 8.93 -8.71
N LYS A 296 7.95 8.55 -7.60
CA LYS A 296 9.00 7.52 -7.63
C LYS A 296 8.48 6.17 -8.12
N ASN A 297 7.28 5.78 -7.71
CA ASN A 297 6.67 4.54 -8.17
C ASN A 297 6.41 4.53 -9.68
N PHE A 298 5.98 5.63 -10.28
CA PHE A 298 5.83 5.73 -11.74
C PHE A 298 7.17 5.58 -12.46
N GLN A 299 8.25 6.18 -11.95
CA GLN A 299 9.59 6.02 -12.50
C GLN A 299 10.04 4.55 -12.46
N LEU A 300 9.87 3.88 -11.32
CA LEU A 300 10.18 2.45 -11.17
C LEU A 300 9.35 1.55 -12.11
N GLN A 301 8.06 1.83 -12.29
CA GLN A 301 7.21 1.08 -13.22
C GLN A 301 7.72 1.17 -14.67
N ILE A 302 8.13 2.36 -15.10
CA ILE A 302 8.71 2.56 -16.44
C ILE A 302 10.03 1.78 -16.59
N GLU A 303 10.88 1.80 -15.57
CA GLU A 303 12.15 1.06 -15.59
C GLU A 303 11.90 -0.46 -15.62
N MET A 304 11.00 -0.97 -14.78
CA MET A 304 10.62 -2.39 -14.79
C MET A 304 10.04 -2.82 -16.15
N LEU A 305 9.26 -1.97 -16.79
CA LEU A 305 8.73 -2.25 -18.13
C LEU A 305 9.84 -2.31 -19.18
N ASN A 306 10.83 -1.40 -19.11
CA ASN A 306 12.00 -1.43 -19.98
C ASN A 306 12.83 -2.71 -19.78
N ASN A 307 13.02 -3.13 -18.53
CA ASN A 307 13.70 -4.39 -18.21
C ASN A 307 12.94 -5.60 -18.77
N LYS A 308 11.63 -5.65 -18.62
CA LYS A 308 10.77 -6.70 -19.22
C LYS A 308 10.93 -6.75 -20.75
N LYS A 309 11.03 -5.59 -21.41
CA LYS A 309 11.27 -5.51 -22.86
C LYS A 309 12.63 -6.12 -23.25
N ILE A 310 13.67 -5.87 -22.46
CA ILE A 310 15.01 -6.45 -22.67
C ILE A 310 15.00 -7.97 -22.48
N ILE A 311 14.41 -8.46 -21.39
CA ILE A 311 14.24 -9.88 -21.10
C ILE A 311 13.50 -10.59 -22.25
N ASN A 312 12.43 -9.96 -22.74
CA ASN A 312 11.68 -10.51 -23.86
C ASN A 312 12.50 -10.59 -25.15
N LYS A 313 13.37 -9.58 -25.42
CA LYS A 313 14.29 -9.64 -26.55
C LYS A 313 15.30 -10.77 -26.40
N GLN A 314 15.82 -11.03 -25.20
CA GLN A 314 16.71 -12.15 -24.92
C GLN A 314 16.02 -13.51 -25.19
N LYS A 315 14.79 -13.66 -24.73
CA LYS A 315 14.01 -14.89 -24.89
C LYS A 315 13.80 -15.31 -26.37
N TYR A 316 13.73 -14.33 -27.26
CA TYR A 316 13.52 -14.57 -28.71
C TYR A 316 14.81 -14.39 -29.51
N ALA A 317 15.94 -14.18 -28.88
CA ALA A 317 17.21 -14.11 -29.55
C ALA A 317 17.70 -15.53 -29.95
N PRO A 318 18.51 -15.65 -30.99
CA PRO A 318 19.18 -16.90 -31.29
C PRO A 318 20.04 -17.37 -30.11
N GLU A 319 20.11 -18.67 -29.92
CA GLU A 319 20.88 -19.31 -28.85
C GLU A 319 21.95 -20.22 -29.46
N ILE A 320 23.14 -20.20 -28.89
CA ILE A 320 24.17 -21.16 -29.17
C ILE A 320 24.17 -22.17 -28.01
N SER A 321 24.08 -23.44 -28.34
CA SER A 321 24.27 -24.54 -27.40
C SER A 321 25.50 -25.34 -27.78
N ILE A 322 26.35 -25.63 -26.82
CA ILE A 322 27.50 -26.51 -26.96
C ILE A 322 27.28 -27.62 -25.95
N SER A 323 27.28 -28.85 -26.43
CA SER A 323 27.19 -30.01 -25.53
C SER A 323 28.25 -31.04 -25.85
N ALA A 324 28.78 -31.66 -24.80
CA ALA A 324 29.66 -32.79 -24.85
C ALA A 324 29.02 -33.95 -24.08
N GLN A 325 28.86 -35.06 -24.74
CA GLN A 325 28.24 -36.24 -24.15
C GLN A 325 29.13 -37.44 -24.35
N PRO A 326 29.96 -37.81 -23.37
CA PRO A 326 30.60 -39.11 -23.34
C PRO A 326 29.52 -40.17 -23.07
N SER A 327 29.56 -41.26 -23.77
CA SER A 327 28.66 -42.38 -23.58
C SER A 327 29.43 -43.68 -23.38
N TRP A 328 28.94 -44.46 -22.45
CA TRP A 328 29.41 -45.81 -22.21
C TRP A 328 28.30 -46.76 -22.63
N SER A 329 28.60 -47.76 -23.45
CA SER A 329 27.67 -48.80 -23.81
C SER A 329 28.24 -50.13 -23.34
N MET A 330 27.52 -50.79 -22.46
CA MET A 330 27.91 -52.11 -21.97
C MET A 330 26.78 -53.09 -22.23
N GLY A 331 27.06 -54.15 -22.93
CA GLY A 331 26.18 -55.28 -23.07
C GLY A 331 26.53 -56.31 -22.01
N ILE A 332 25.63 -56.54 -21.04
CA ILE A 332 25.81 -57.64 -20.08
C ILE A 332 24.99 -58.82 -20.56
N LYS A 333 25.67 -59.92 -20.78
CA LYS A 333 25.02 -61.13 -21.28
C LYS A 333 24.49 -62.04 -20.18
N LYS A 334 24.91 -61.87 -18.92
CA LYS A 334 24.47 -62.70 -17.78
C LYS A 334 24.40 -61.95 -16.48
N GLU A 335 23.45 -62.28 -15.62
CA GLU A 335 23.11 -61.60 -14.37
C GLU A 335 24.27 -61.39 -13.38
N ASN A 336 25.30 -62.28 -13.44
CA ASN A 336 26.46 -62.19 -12.53
C ASN A 336 27.63 -61.33 -13.06
N GLU A 337 27.58 -60.81 -14.26
CA GLU A 337 28.70 -60.08 -14.90
C GLU A 337 28.63 -58.57 -14.65
N TRP A 338 27.49 -58.04 -14.19
CA TRP A 338 27.31 -56.60 -14.04
C TRP A 338 28.23 -55.93 -13.02
N LYS A 339 28.67 -56.67 -11.97
CA LYS A 339 29.66 -56.15 -11.02
C LYS A 339 31.04 -55.94 -11.64
N ASN A 340 31.44 -56.79 -12.56
CA ASN A 340 32.72 -56.66 -13.26
C ASN A 340 32.66 -55.58 -14.34
N ALA A 341 31.51 -55.45 -14.97
CA ALA A 341 31.25 -54.47 -15.99
C ALA A 341 31.39 -53.01 -15.49
N TRP A 342 31.01 -52.73 -14.25
CA TRP A 342 31.25 -51.42 -13.63
C TRP A 342 32.72 -51.14 -13.32
N LYS A 343 33.52 -52.15 -13.10
CA LYS A 343 34.98 -52.03 -12.86
C LYS A 343 35.77 -51.77 -14.13
N GLU A 344 35.28 -52.20 -15.28
CA GLU A 344 35.92 -52.02 -16.57
C GLU A 344 35.56 -50.69 -17.24
N MET A 345 34.68 -49.88 -16.63
CA MET A 345 34.27 -48.56 -17.10
C MET A 345 35.33 -47.47 -16.85
N SER A 346 36.54 -47.66 -17.30
CA SER A 346 37.60 -46.65 -17.15
C SER A 346 37.56 -45.57 -18.23
N GLU A 347 37.07 -45.89 -19.44
CA GLU A 347 37.02 -44.97 -20.57
C GLU A 347 35.66 -44.99 -21.28
N PRO A 348 35.13 -43.84 -21.70
CA PRO A 348 33.91 -43.78 -22.48
C PRO A 348 34.10 -44.42 -23.84
N SER A 349 33.14 -45.26 -24.25
CA SER A 349 33.18 -45.96 -25.54
C SER A 349 33.00 -45.00 -26.73
N ASN A 350 32.29 -43.90 -26.54
CA ASN A 350 32.05 -42.88 -27.56
C ASN A 350 31.97 -41.49 -26.94
N TRP A 351 32.43 -40.49 -27.69
CA TRP A 351 32.25 -39.09 -27.40
C TRP A 351 31.40 -38.44 -28.50
N SER A 352 30.32 -37.78 -28.13
CA SER A 352 29.57 -36.91 -29.03
C SER A 352 29.74 -35.46 -28.62
N PHE A 353 30.15 -34.64 -29.58
CA PHE A 353 30.16 -33.18 -29.42
C PHE A 353 29.11 -32.63 -30.35
N SER A 354 28.24 -31.76 -29.82
CA SER A 354 27.30 -31.06 -30.65
C SER A 354 27.37 -29.57 -30.40
N VAL A 355 27.34 -28.81 -31.49
CA VAL A 355 27.15 -27.36 -31.48
C VAL A 355 25.82 -27.11 -32.16
N GLY A 356 24.86 -26.64 -31.39
CA GLY A 356 23.53 -26.29 -31.90
C GLY A 356 23.38 -24.78 -31.97
N ILE A 357 22.78 -24.30 -33.04
CA ILE A 357 22.30 -22.93 -33.13
C ILE A 357 20.78 -23.00 -33.23
N ASN A 358 20.11 -22.56 -32.18
CA ASN A 358 18.66 -22.47 -32.17
C ASN A 358 18.26 -21.10 -32.72
N LEU A 359 17.78 -21.09 -33.94
CA LEU A 359 17.28 -19.89 -34.62
C LEU A 359 15.76 -19.95 -34.58
N SER A 360 15.14 -18.95 -33.95
CA SER A 360 13.70 -18.72 -34.11
C SER A 360 13.46 -17.69 -35.22
N PRO A 361 13.58 -18.09 -36.52
CA PRO A 361 13.63 -17.17 -37.64
C PRO A 361 12.30 -16.46 -37.89
N PHE A 362 11.21 -17.04 -37.39
CA PHE A 362 9.90 -16.46 -37.57
C PHE A 362 9.54 -15.58 -36.37
N ILE A 363 9.23 -14.31 -36.64
CA ILE A 363 8.61 -13.44 -35.66
C ILE A 363 7.23 -14.04 -35.35
N SER A 364 7.14 -14.82 -34.30
CA SER A 364 5.87 -15.43 -33.90
C SER A 364 4.81 -14.35 -33.68
N ALA A 365 3.55 -14.67 -33.95
CA ALA A 365 2.44 -13.77 -33.64
C ALA A 365 2.49 -13.33 -32.16
N SER A 366 2.90 -14.21 -31.26
CA SER A 366 3.13 -13.97 -29.83
C SER A 366 4.17 -12.84 -29.60
N ARG A 367 5.29 -12.83 -30.33
CA ARG A 367 6.31 -11.78 -30.20
C ARG A 367 5.78 -10.41 -30.61
N LYS A 368 5.02 -10.34 -31.73
CA LYS A 368 4.39 -9.09 -32.17
C LYS A 368 3.38 -8.58 -31.14
N GLN A 369 2.56 -9.49 -30.60
CA GLN A 369 1.58 -9.15 -29.57
C GLN A 369 2.25 -8.65 -28.29
N ASN A 370 3.31 -9.32 -27.83
CA ASN A 370 4.08 -8.89 -26.64
C ASN A 370 4.69 -7.50 -26.83
N ILE A 371 5.27 -7.19 -28.00
CA ILE A 371 5.82 -5.85 -28.30
C ILE A 371 4.71 -4.81 -28.24
N LYS A 372 3.55 -5.08 -28.87
CA LYS A 372 2.41 -4.16 -28.84
C LYS A 372 1.86 -3.99 -27.43
N GLN A 373 1.84 -5.04 -26.63
CA GLN A 373 1.45 -4.97 -25.22
C GLN A 373 2.37 -4.04 -24.43
N TYR A 374 3.70 -4.13 -24.59
CA TYR A 374 4.63 -3.21 -23.93
C TYR A 374 4.40 -1.74 -24.32
N GLU A 375 4.08 -1.49 -25.57
CA GLU A 375 3.77 -0.12 -26.03
C GLU A 375 2.50 0.40 -25.35
N LEU A 376 1.46 -0.41 -25.28
CA LEU A 376 0.20 -0.05 -24.60
C LEU A 376 0.40 0.12 -23.10
N ASP A 377 1.16 -0.77 -22.47
CA ASP A 377 1.47 -0.67 -21.03
C ASP A 377 2.26 0.61 -20.73
N TYR A 378 3.24 0.97 -21.60
CA TYR A 378 4.00 2.21 -21.47
C TYR A 378 3.11 3.45 -21.61
N GLU A 379 2.23 3.48 -22.60
CA GLU A 379 1.27 4.57 -22.79
C GLU A 379 0.30 4.66 -21.59
N SER A 380 -0.16 3.53 -21.07
CA SER A 380 -1.01 3.48 -19.89
C SER A 380 -0.34 4.08 -18.66
N ILE A 381 0.90 3.68 -18.38
CA ILE A 381 1.68 4.24 -17.26
C ILE A 381 1.91 5.73 -17.45
N ARG A 382 2.28 6.17 -18.67
CA ARG A 382 2.50 7.58 -18.99
C ARG A 382 1.23 8.41 -18.80
N ASN A 383 0.09 7.91 -19.26
CA ASN A 383 -1.18 8.60 -19.09
C ASN A 383 -1.60 8.68 -17.62
N SER A 384 -1.37 7.62 -16.86
CA SER A 384 -1.61 7.59 -15.41
C SER A 384 -0.72 8.60 -14.68
N TYR A 385 0.56 8.67 -15.03
CA TYR A 385 1.50 9.66 -14.50
C TYR A 385 1.07 11.10 -14.80
N ASN A 386 0.74 11.40 -16.07
CA ASN A 386 0.28 12.73 -16.46
C ASN A 386 -1.00 13.12 -15.71
N ASN A 387 -1.94 12.19 -15.56
CA ASN A 387 -3.17 12.42 -14.79
C ASN A 387 -2.87 12.66 -13.29
N TYR A 388 -1.91 11.92 -12.73
CA TYR A 388 -1.46 12.13 -11.36
C TYR A 388 -0.88 13.54 -11.17
N ILE A 389 0.03 13.98 -12.05
CA ILE A 389 0.63 15.33 -11.99
C ILE A 389 -0.43 16.41 -12.09
N LEU A 390 -1.38 16.28 -13.03
CA LEU A 390 -2.49 17.23 -13.16
C LEU A 390 -3.34 17.31 -11.89
N LYS A 391 -3.73 16.16 -11.32
CA LYS A 391 -4.49 16.10 -10.07
C LYS A 391 -3.73 16.76 -8.92
N LYS A 392 -2.44 16.46 -8.79
CA LYS A 392 -1.55 17.03 -7.77
C LYS A 392 -1.48 18.57 -7.87
N GLU A 393 -1.27 19.10 -9.09
CA GLU A 393 -1.25 20.54 -9.31
C GLU A 393 -2.61 21.22 -9.02
N MET A 394 -3.71 20.59 -9.42
CA MET A 394 -5.06 21.07 -9.15
C MET A 394 -5.35 21.08 -7.66
N SER A 395 -5.03 20.00 -6.95
CA SER A 395 -5.21 19.90 -5.49
C SER A 395 -4.38 20.98 -4.76
N LYS A 396 -3.12 21.16 -5.16
CA LYS A 396 -2.27 22.22 -4.59
C LYS A 396 -2.84 23.61 -4.77
N LYS A 397 -3.34 23.93 -5.98
CA LYS A 397 -4.01 25.22 -6.26
C LYS A 397 -5.29 25.39 -5.44
N GLN A 398 -6.07 24.30 -5.32
CA GLN A 398 -7.32 24.30 -4.54
C GLN A 398 -7.04 24.54 -3.06
N TYR A 399 -6.10 23.82 -2.45
CA TYR A 399 -5.78 24.01 -1.02
C TYR A 399 -5.24 25.40 -0.74
N LYS A 400 -4.37 25.94 -1.60
CA LYS A 400 -3.91 27.32 -1.48
C LYS A 400 -5.07 28.31 -1.52
N LYS A 401 -5.99 28.15 -2.46
CA LYS A 401 -7.17 29.04 -2.58
C LYS A 401 -8.09 28.92 -1.36
N LEU A 402 -8.31 27.71 -0.86
CA LEU A 402 -9.14 27.49 0.33
C LEU A 402 -8.49 28.10 1.58
N PHE A 403 -7.18 27.93 1.74
CA PHE A 403 -6.43 28.58 2.83
C PHE A 403 -6.60 30.09 2.80
N GLU A 404 -6.40 30.73 1.63
CA GLU A 404 -6.57 32.19 1.46
C GLU A 404 -8.02 32.67 1.78
N LEU A 405 -9.03 31.87 1.36
CA LEU A 405 -10.44 32.17 1.62
C LEU A 405 -10.77 32.07 3.10
N TYR A 406 -10.40 30.98 3.77
CA TYR A 406 -10.69 30.82 5.21
C TYR A 406 -9.90 31.81 6.07
N THR A 407 -8.69 32.20 5.68
CA THR A 407 -7.93 33.27 6.37
C THR A 407 -8.66 34.60 6.29
N LYS A 408 -9.20 34.97 5.12
CA LYS A 408 -10.01 36.19 4.97
C LYS A 408 -11.32 36.13 5.79
N GLN A 409 -12.01 34.97 5.75
CA GLN A 409 -13.22 34.77 6.57
C GLN A 409 -12.92 34.90 8.06
N LEU A 410 -11.80 34.37 8.51
CA LEU A 410 -11.34 34.46 9.90
C LEU A 410 -11.15 35.96 10.31
N GLU A 411 -10.50 36.79 9.47
CA GLU A 411 -10.31 38.21 9.72
C GLU A 411 -11.65 38.95 9.79
N GLU A 412 -12.60 38.61 8.91
CA GLU A 412 -13.94 39.27 8.91
C GLU A 412 -14.74 38.85 10.15
N ILE A 413 -14.73 37.58 10.54
CA ILE A 413 -15.43 37.09 11.73
C ILE A 413 -14.83 37.70 13.01
N LYS A 414 -13.49 37.88 13.07
CA LYS A 414 -12.84 38.59 14.20
C LYS A 414 -13.37 39.99 14.37
N LYS A 415 -13.50 40.76 13.29
CA LYS A 415 -14.07 42.14 13.33
C LYS A 415 -15.54 42.13 13.79
N ILE A 416 -16.34 41.15 13.31
CA ILE A 416 -17.73 41.00 13.73
C ILE A 416 -17.79 40.68 15.22
N TYR A 417 -16.95 39.77 15.71
CA TYR A 417 -16.88 39.39 17.11
C TYR A 417 -16.49 40.56 18.01
N GLU A 418 -15.47 41.32 17.63
CA GLU A 418 -15.04 42.56 18.34
C GLU A 418 -16.16 43.59 18.42
N ASN A 419 -16.86 43.85 17.30
CA ASN A 419 -17.99 44.80 17.29
C ASN A 419 -19.14 44.31 18.18
N GLN A 420 -19.46 43.01 18.16
CA GLN A 420 -20.50 42.44 19.02
C GLN A 420 -20.13 42.45 20.51
N GLN A 421 -18.85 42.38 20.85
CA GLN A 421 -18.38 42.54 22.23
C GLN A 421 -18.63 43.96 22.73
N ILE A 422 -18.39 44.98 21.89
CA ILE A 422 -18.69 46.38 22.23
C ILE A 422 -20.21 46.57 22.39
N GLU A 423 -21.02 46.05 21.46
CA GLU A 423 -22.49 46.10 21.52
C GLU A 423 -23.02 45.46 22.82
N LEU A 424 -22.38 44.37 23.29
CA LEU A 424 -22.81 43.69 24.53
C LEU A 424 -22.69 44.60 25.75
N LEU A 425 -21.64 45.39 25.82
CA LEU A 425 -21.45 46.33 26.95
C LEU A 425 -22.58 47.37 27.01
N ASP A 426 -22.92 47.96 25.86
CA ASP A 426 -24.01 48.93 25.75
C ASP A 426 -25.37 48.28 26.09
N VAL A 427 -25.62 47.09 25.58
CA VAL A 427 -26.87 46.36 25.79
C VAL A 427 -27.00 45.85 27.26
N GLN A 428 -25.89 45.52 27.90
CA GLN A 428 -25.88 45.16 29.30
C GLN A 428 -26.29 46.34 30.19
N GLU A 429 -25.75 47.54 29.95
CA GLU A 429 -26.14 48.77 30.67
C GLU A 429 -27.63 49.08 30.48
N GLN A 430 -28.14 48.99 29.23
CA GLN A 430 -29.56 49.19 28.93
C GLN A 430 -30.47 48.17 29.60
N TYR A 431 -30.01 46.90 29.74
CA TYR A 431 -30.75 45.86 30.45
C TYR A 431 -30.79 46.13 31.94
N GLU A 432 -29.67 46.56 32.55
CA GLU A 432 -29.62 46.92 33.97
C GLU A 432 -30.50 48.14 34.30
N LEU A 433 -30.65 49.08 33.36
CA LEU A 433 -31.56 50.24 33.43
C LEU A 433 -33.03 49.86 33.13
N GLY A 434 -33.33 48.63 32.75
CA GLY A 434 -34.67 48.16 32.43
C GLY A 434 -35.22 48.66 31.08
N VAL A 435 -34.35 49.17 30.19
CA VAL A 435 -34.73 49.71 28.87
C VAL A 435 -35.01 48.63 27.86
N ILE A 436 -34.28 47.49 27.94
CA ILE A 436 -34.46 46.35 27.06
C ILE A 436 -34.92 45.12 27.81
N SER A 437 -35.56 44.20 27.04
CA SER A 437 -36.05 42.96 27.61
C SER A 437 -34.91 41.94 27.87
N LYS A 438 -35.14 41.06 28.84
CA LYS A 438 -34.22 39.92 29.07
C LYS A 438 -34.02 39.07 27.82
N LEU A 439 -35.06 38.90 27.01
CA LEU A 439 -35.00 38.10 25.78
C LEU A 439 -34.03 38.73 24.76
N ASP A 440 -34.05 40.05 24.62
CA ASP A 440 -33.16 40.77 23.70
C ASP A 440 -31.70 40.69 24.18
N TYR A 441 -31.43 40.80 25.47
CA TYR A 441 -30.13 40.63 26.07
C TYR A 441 -29.60 39.20 25.87
N ASP A 442 -30.41 38.17 26.20
CA ASP A 442 -30.04 36.76 26.06
C ASP A 442 -29.83 36.41 24.56
N SER A 443 -30.62 37.00 23.66
CA SER A 443 -30.44 36.80 22.19
C SER A 443 -29.11 37.33 21.69
N LEU A 444 -28.67 38.49 22.16
CA LEU A 444 -27.37 39.05 21.81
C LEU A 444 -26.23 38.22 22.36
N ARG A 445 -26.34 37.79 23.64
CA ARG A 445 -25.35 36.93 24.27
C ARG A 445 -25.16 35.60 23.52
N ILE A 446 -26.25 34.94 23.13
CA ILE A 446 -26.20 33.72 22.32
C ILE A 446 -25.59 33.98 20.94
N ARG A 447 -25.90 35.14 20.31
CA ARG A 447 -25.30 35.51 19.03
C ARG A 447 -23.79 35.64 19.12
N ILE A 448 -23.30 36.29 20.20
CA ILE A 448 -21.85 36.43 20.45
C ILE A 448 -21.18 35.09 20.70
N GLU A 449 -21.79 34.21 21.49
CA GLU A 449 -21.30 32.87 21.73
C GLU A 449 -21.20 32.06 20.40
N ASN A 450 -22.24 32.14 19.57
CA ASN A 450 -22.24 31.51 18.25
C ASN A 450 -21.18 32.12 17.31
N CYS A 451 -20.95 33.45 17.40
CA CYS A 451 -19.88 34.12 16.64
C CYS A 451 -18.48 33.59 17.07
N ASN A 452 -18.26 33.44 18.38
CA ASN A 452 -17.02 32.86 18.91
C ASN A 452 -16.81 31.39 18.45
N LEU A 453 -17.86 30.58 18.48
CA LEU A 453 -17.80 29.22 17.96
C LEU A 453 -17.48 29.18 16.45
N ASN A 454 -18.06 30.08 15.66
CA ASN A 454 -17.77 30.26 14.25
C ASN A 454 -16.31 30.69 14.00
N LEU A 455 -15.77 31.58 14.85
CA LEU A 455 -14.36 31.96 14.81
C LEU A 455 -13.46 30.73 14.98
N GLN A 456 -13.71 29.94 16.02
CA GLN A 456 -12.96 28.72 16.28
C GLN A 456 -13.09 27.66 15.15
N ILE A 457 -14.26 27.56 14.51
CA ILE A 457 -14.45 26.68 13.33
C ILE A 457 -13.55 27.15 12.16
N ASN A 458 -13.49 28.48 11.91
CA ASN A 458 -12.64 28.98 10.83
C ASN A 458 -11.14 28.87 11.15
N GLU A 459 -10.74 28.97 12.40
CA GLU A 459 -9.37 28.68 12.83
C GLU A 459 -9.00 27.20 12.53
N LEU A 460 -9.90 26.26 12.82
CA LEU A 460 -9.71 24.84 12.48
C LEU A 460 -9.58 24.62 10.96
N TYR A 461 -10.37 25.28 10.13
CA TYR A 461 -10.24 25.21 8.69
C TYR A 461 -8.91 25.78 8.19
N VAL A 462 -8.48 26.94 8.71
CA VAL A 462 -7.19 27.54 8.36
C VAL A 462 -6.05 26.58 8.68
N CYS A 463 -6.02 25.99 9.88
CA CYS A 463 -5.01 25.02 10.28
C CYS A 463 -5.03 23.75 9.39
N LEU A 464 -6.21 23.23 9.06
CA LEU A 464 -6.35 22.06 8.18
C LEU A 464 -5.77 22.34 6.79
N TYR A 465 -6.14 23.46 6.17
CA TYR A 465 -5.66 23.77 4.82
C TYR A 465 -4.19 24.20 4.79
N GLU A 466 -3.67 24.77 5.87
CA GLU A 466 -2.23 24.99 6.05
C GLU A 466 -1.46 23.66 6.09
N LEU A 467 -1.94 22.68 6.85
CA LEU A 467 -1.37 21.32 6.91
C LEU A 467 -1.35 20.69 5.52
N LEU A 468 -2.50 20.69 4.81
CA LEU A 468 -2.63 20.09 3.48
C LEU A 468 -1.72 20.77 2.44
N GLN A 469 -1.51 22.08 2.57
CA GLN A 469 -0.60 22.85 1.71
C GLN A 469 0.87 22.52 2.01
N LYS A 470 1.27 22.42 3.28
CA LYS A 470 2.65 22.11 3.70
C LYS A 470 3.06 20.70 3.33
N VAL A 471 2.17 19.72 3.51
CA VAL A 471 2.46 18.31 3.22
C VAL A 471 2.50 18.02 1.72
N GLY A 472 1.89 18.84 0.90
CA GLY A 472 1.89 18.74 -0.56
C GLY A 472 1.32 17.41 -1.04
N LEU A 473 0.03 17.36 -1.25
CA LEU A 473 -0.61 16.27 -2.01
C LEU A 473 -0.34 16.44 -3.48
#